data_cc8f15734d1990d62e4934d188ac957e
#
_entry.id   cc8f15734d1990d62e4934d188ac957e
#
_cell.length_a   1.000
_cell.length_b   1.000
_cell.length_c   1.000
_cell.angle_alpha   90.00
_cell.angle_beta   90.00
_cell.angle_gamma   90.00
#
_symmetry.space_group_name_H-M   'P 1'
#
loop_
_entity.id
_entity.type
_entity.pdbx_description
1 polymer ?
#
loop_
_entity_poly.entity_id
_entity_poly.type
_entity_poly.pdbx_seq_one_letter_code
_entity_poly.pdbx_strand_id
1 'polypeptide(L)'
;MTSYTVQPGDTLGRIARKFYGDASRYPLIVSANRITDPDELAVGQQLVIPDADLAGRAFGGVGGPGPEAPLPAHPISAQRLSTLHPVVRARAAAFLQLCAQAGLSVMVSQGLRTWAEQDALYAKGRTAPPIGRKHVVTKAKGGQSYHNFGLAFDFVVLDAVGKADWNTAHPGWGAAGALGRSVGLEWGGDWTGFKDWPHFQYTGGLSLAECRSLFPQGLDVLWQGVT
;
A
#
# COMPACT_ATOMS: atom_id res chain seq x y z
N MET A 1 26.38 8.23 0.39
CA MET A 1 25.13 8.92 0.81
C MET A 1 25.07 10.28 0.13
N THR A 2 24.02 10.57 -0.60
CA THR A 2 23.80 11.84 -1.31
C THR A 2 22.71 12.64 -0.58
N SER A 3 22.84 13.97 -0.50
CA SER A 3 21.78 14.85 0.00
C SER A 3 20.97 15.39 -1.17
N TYR A 4 19.66 15.48 -1.02
CA TYR A 4 18.76 16.01 -2.03
C TYR A 4 17.73 16.97 -1.41
N THR A 5 17.53 18.13 -2.04
CA THR A 5 16.50 19.08 -1.63
C THR A 5 15.25 18.90 -2.48
N VAL A 6 14.12 18.63 -1.84
CA VAL A 6 12.83 18.41 -2.49
C VAL A 6 12.43 19.64 -3.30
N GLN A 7 12.09 19.42 -4.58
CA GLN A 7 11.66 20.45 -5.52
C GLN A 7 10.13 20.46 -5.69
N PRO A 8 9.53 21.55 -6.17
CA PRO A 8 8.11 21.56 -6.51
C PRO A 8 7.76 20.44 -7.50
N GLY A 9 6.75 19.63 -7.17
CA GLY A 9 6.30 18.50 -7.97
C GLY A 9 7.06 17.19 -7.73
N ASP A 10 8.05 17.16 -6.81
CA ASP A 10 8.68 15.91 -6.42
C ASP A 10 7.73 15.03 -5.60
N THR A 11 7.85 13.73 -5.81
CA THR A 11 7.34 12.68 -4.94
C THR A 11 8.51 11.77 -4.57
N LEU A 12 8.39 11.04 -3.46
CA LEU A 12 9.44 10.09 -3.05
C LEU A 12 9.74 9.05 -4.13
N GLY A 13 8.71 8.60 -4.87
CA GLY A 13 8.90 7.69 -5.99
C GLY A 13 9.66 8.32 -7.16
N ARG A 14 9.39 9.59 -7.51
CA ARG A 14 10.15 10.30 -8.54
C ARG A 14 11.60 10.50 -8.13
N ILE A 15 11.84 10.84 -6.87
CA ILE A 15 13.19 10.96 -6.31
C ILE A 15 13.90 9.61 -6.34
N ALA A 16 13.23 8.52 -5.92
CA ALA A 16 13.79 7.18 -5.99
C ALA A 16 14.12 6.75 -7.42
N ARG A 17 13.23 7.02 -8.39
CA ARG A 17 13.50 6.77 -9.82
C ARG A 17 14.71 7.56 -10.32
N LYS A 18 14.86 8.82 -9.90
CA LYS A 18 15.99 9.67 -10.27
C LYS A 18 17.33 9.12 -9.76
N PHE A 19 17.38 8.62 -8.54
CA PHE A 19 18.62 8.19 -7.89
C PHE A 19 18.92 6.69 -8.01
N TYR A 20 17.87 5.87 -8.13
CA TYR A 20 17.99 4.40 -8.15
C TYR A 20 17.54 3.77 -9.47
N GLY A 21 16.98 4.58 -10.40
CA GLY A 21 16.36 4.06 -11.63
C GLY A 21 15.01 3.37 -11.42
N ASP A 22 14.54 3.27 -10.17
CA ASP A 22 13.35 2.50 -9.79
C ASP A 22 12.55 3.25 -8.71
N ALA A 23 11.31 3.65 -9.05
CA ALA A 23 10.41 4.35 -8.14
C ALA A 23 10.04 3.51 -6.91
N SER A 24 10.00 2.16 -7.04
CA SER A 24 9.66 1.25 -5.95
C SER A 24 10.66 1.28 -4.79
N ARG A 25 11.84 1.86 -5.01
CA ARG A 25 12.90 2.00 -3.99
C ARG A 25 12.72 3.20 -3.07
N TYR A 26 11.64 3.98 -3.19
CA TYR A 26 11.35 5.10 -2.28
C TYR A 26 11.31 4.72 -0.78
N PRO A 27 10.95 3.50 -0.35
CA PRO A 27 11.00 3.12 1.06
C PRO A 27 12.40 3.24 1.68
N LEU A 28 13.46 3.17 0.86
CA LEU A 28 14.83 3.41 1.31
C LEU A 28 15.03 4.86 1.76
N ILE A 29 14.45 5.79 1.00
CA ILE A 29 14.48 7.23 1.31
C ILE A 29 13.64 7.50 2.56
N VAL A 30 12.43 6.91 2.64
CA VAL A 30 11.54 6.99 3.81
C VAL A 30 12.29 6.56 5.08
N SER A 31 12.90 5.37 5.03
CA SER A 31 13.60 4.77 6.16
C SER A 31 14.82 5.59 6.60
N ALA A 32 15.63 6.07 5.64
CA ALA A 32 16.82 6.85 5.91
C ALA A 32 16.52 8.24 6.52
N ASN A 33 15.34 8.78 6.23
CA ASN A 33 14.93 10.13 6.65
C ASN A 33 13.86 10.12 7.75
N ARG A 34 13.43 8.95 8.23
CA ARG A 34 12.36 8.79 9.22
C ARG A 34 11.08 9.53 8.82
N ILE A 35 10.75 9.51 7.52
CA ILE A 35 9.53 10.13 7.01
C ILE A 35 8.34 9.34 7.55
N THR A 36 7.42 10.03 8.20
CA THR A 36 6.26 9.42 8.86
C THR A 36 5.06 9.31 7.95
N ASP A 37 4.96 10.20 6.97
CA ASP A 37 3.93 10.19 5.94
C ASP A 37 4.59 10.39 4.57
N PRO A 38 4.67 9.34 3.73
CA PRO A 38 5.27 9.43 2.39
C PRO A 38 4.53 10.37 1.44
N ASP A 39 3.26 10.69 1.70
CA ASP A 39 2.45 11.60 0.89
C ASP A 39 2.59 13.07 1.31
N GLU A 40 3.23 13.34 2.47
CA GLU A 40 3.52 14.69 2.97
C GLU A 40 5.00 15.06 2.79
N LEU A 41 5.41 15.32 1.56
CA LEU A 41 6.77 15.76 1.25
C LEU A 41 6.81 17.28 1.10
N ALA A 42 7.57 17.97 1.97
CA ALA A 42 7.64 19.43 1.93
C ALA A 42 8.69 19.90 0.91
N VAL A 43 8.32 20.85 0.04
CA VAL A 43 9.27 21.53 -0.85
C VAL A 43 10.35 22.22 -0.01
N GLY A 44 11.62 22.03 -0.36
CA GLY A 44 12.77 22.51 0.39
C GLY A 44 13.26 21.55 1.48
N GLN A 45 12.55 20.46 1.77
CA GLN A 45 12.99 19.45 2.72
C GLN A 45 14.30 18.81 2.24
N GLN A 46 15.26 18.65 3.18
CA GLN A 46 16.51 17.94 2.91
C GLN A 46 16.32 16.45 3.13
N LEU A 47 16.66 15.65 2.12
CA LEU A 47 16.61 14.20 2.18
C LEU A 47 18.00 13.59 2.06
N VAL A 48 18.30 12.62 2.89
CA VAL A 48 19.43 11.71 2.72
C VAL A 48 19.03 10.62 1.75
N ILE A 49 19.78 10.47 0.66
CA ILE A 49 19.59 9.42 -0.32
C ILE A 49 20.65 8.34 -0.06
N PRO A 50 20.30 7.19 0.51
CA PRO A 50 21.26 6.11 0.75
C PRO A 50 21.78 5.50 -0.56
N ASP A 51 23.00 4.94 -0.54
CA ASP A 51 23.56 4.27 -1.71
C ASP A 51 22.80 2.98 -2.03
N ALA A 52 22.53 2.76 -3.33
CA ALA A 52 21.77 1.63 -3.82
C ALA A 52 22.37 0.26 -3.43
N ASP A 53 23.71 0.15 -3.35
CA ASP A 53 24.40 -1.08 -2.98
C ASP A 53 24.24 -1.51 -1.51
N LEU A 54 24.12 -0.55 -0.60
CA LEU A 54 23.81 -0.84 0.81
C LEU A 54 22.36 -1.29 0.97
N ALA A 55 21.48 -0.79 0.11
CA ALA A 55 20.08 -1.15 0.06
C ALA A 55 19.86 -2.57 -0.50
N GLY A 56 20.64 -2.99 -1.49
CA GLY A 56 20.57 -4.34 -2.09
C GLY A 56 20.96 -5.47 -1.12
N ARG A 57 21.72 -5.16 -0.07
CA ARG A 57 22.08 -6.14 0.99
C ARG A 57 21.05 -6.25 2.10
N ALA A 58 20.26 -5.20 2.32
CA ALA A 58 19.17 -5.21 3.30
C ALA A 58 17.85 -5.80 2.74
N PHE A 59 17.68 -5.73 1.42
CA PHE A 59 16.52 -6.25 0.71
C PHE A 59 17.03 -7.13 -0.42
N GLY A 60 17.24 -8.42 -0.14
CA GLY A 60 17.64 -9.42 -1.13
C GLY A 60 16.77 -9.27 -2.38
N GLY A 61 17.42 -9.02 -3.53
CA GLY A 61 16.79 -8.64 -4.78
C GLY A 61 15.62 -9.52 -5.16
N VAL A 62 14.43 -8.97 -5.08
CA VAL A 62 13.27 -9.52 -5.76
C VAL A 62 13.26 -8.79 -7.11
N GLY A 63 13.72 -9.48 -8.15
CA GLY A 63 13.60 -9.04 -9.53
C GLY A 63 12.17 -8.61 -9.84
N GLY A 64 12.01 -7.72 -10.82
CA GLY A 64 10.71 -7.29 -11.31
C GLY A 64 9.76 -8.47 -11.58
N PRO A 65 8.47 -8.25 -11.81
CA PRO A 65 7.47 -9.30 -11.86
C PRO A 65 7.89 -10.37 -12.85
N GLY A 66 8.27 -11.53 -12.30
CA GLY A 66 8.35 -12.78 -13.04
C GLY A 66 6.96 -13.18 -13.53
N PRO A 67 6.84 -14.29 -14.26
CA PRO A 67 5.57 -14.75 -14.80
C PRO A 67 4.51 -14.74 -13.70
N GLU A 68 3.32 -14.26 -14.05
CA GLU A 68 2.18 -14.00 -13.17
C GLU A 68 2.04 -15.05 -12.05
N ALA A 69 2.32 -14.65 -10.82
CA ALA A 69 2.24 -15.56 -9.68
C ALA A 69 0.80 -16.11 -9.60
N PRO A 70 0.60 -17.42 -9.40
CA PRO A 70 -0.73 -17.99 -9.30
C PRO A 70 -1.52 -17.30 -8.19
N LEU A 71 -2.76 -16.92 -8.48
CA LEU A 71 -3.66 -16.33 -7.49
C LEU A 71 -3.87 -17.30 -6.32
N PRO A 72 -4.05 -16.78 -5.10
CA PRO A 72 -4.22 -17.61 -3.91
C PRO A 72 -5.43 -18.52 -4.04
N ALA A 73 -5.37 -19.69 -3.41
CA ALA A 73 -6.43 -20.70 -3.43
C ALA A 73 -7.75 -20.23 -2.81
N HIS A 74 -7.75 -19.13 -2.02
CA HIS A 74 -8.96 -18.58 -1.42
C HIS A 74 -9.76 -17.76 -2.46
N PRO A 75 -10.98 -18.21 -2.89
CA PRO A 75 -11.69 -17.59 -4.01
C PRO A 75 -11.97 -16.10 -3.85
N ILE A 76 -12.35 -15.68 -2.64
CA ILE A 76 -12.63 -14.27 -2.33
C ILE A 76 -11.35 -13.41 -2.46
N SER A 77 -10.21 -13.90 -1.97
CA SER A 77 -8.94 -13.19 -2.12
C SER A 77 -8.55 -13.09 -3.59
N ALA A 78 -8.66 -14.17 -4.36
CA ALA A 78 -8.38 -14.18 -5.80
C ALA A 78 -9.24 -13.15 -6.55
N GLN A 79 -10.55 -13.13 -6.30
CA GLN A 79 -11.48 -12.17 -6.94
C GLN A 79 -11.11 -10.73 -6.60
N ARG A 80 -10.79 -10.41 -5.34
CA ARG A 80 -10.42 -9.06 -4.94
C ARG A 80 -9.09 -8.62 -5.52
N LEU A 81 -8.12 -9.52 -5.56
CA LEU A 81 -6.82 -9.25 -6.17
C LEU A 81 -6.89 -9.03 -7.68
N SER A 82 -7.82 -9.70 -8.38
CA SER A 82 -7.98 -9.53 -9.83
C SER A 82 -8.35 -8.10 -10.24
N THR A 83 -8.87 -7.30 -9.32
CA THR A 83 -9.27 -5.90 -9.55
C THR A 83 -8.12 -4.91 -9.34
N LEU A 84 -6.96 -5.37 -8.88
CA LEU A 84 -5.82 -4.51 -8.56
C LEU A 84 -4.88 -4.36 -9.76
N HIS A 85 -4.09 -3.28 -9.72
CA HIS A 85 -2.95 -3.11 -10.60
C HIS A 85 -2.06 -4.38 -10.63
N PRO A 86 -1.56 -4.82 -11.81
CA PRO A 86 -0.80 -6.06 -11.92
C PRO A 86 0.37 -6.19 -10.94
N VAL A 87 1.15 -5.12 -10.74
CA VAL A 87 2.28 -5.10 -9.78
C VAL A 87 1.78 -5.25 -8.34
N VAL A 88 0.69 -4.57 -7.97
CA VAL A 88 0.09 -4.68 -6.62
C VAL A 88 -0.44 -6.10 -6.41
N ARG A 89 -1.11 -6.66 -7.41
CA ARG A 89 -1.62 -8.04 -7.40
C ARG A 89 -0.48 -9.06 -7.21
N ALA A 90 0.63 -8.92 -7.95
CA ALA A 90 1.79 -9.80 -7.83
C ALA A 90 2.40 -9.73 -6.42
N ARG A 91 2.57 -8.53 -5.86
CA ARG A 91 3.09 -8.34 -4.49
C ARG A 91 2.13 -8.91 -3.44
N ALA A 92 0.83 -8.71 -3.61
CA ALA A 92 -0.18 -9.26 -2.71
C ALA A 92 -0.23 -10.81 -2.79
N ALA A 93 -0.04 -11.40 -3.96
CA ALA A 93 0.06 -12.86 -4.11
C ALA A 93 1.31 -13.40 -3.40
N ALA A 94 2.46 -12.76 -3.56
CA ALA A 94 3.69 -13.11 -2.86
C ALA A 94 3.54 -12.97 -1.33
N PHE A 95 2.91 -11.91 -0.86
CA PHE A 95 2.56 -11.72 0.56
C PHE A 95 1.73 -12.88 1.11
N LEU A 96 0.65 -13.26 0.42
CA LEU A 96 -0.20 -14.37 0.84
C LEU A 96 0.54 -15.71 0.87
N GLN A 97 1.44 -15.92 -0.09
CA GLN A 97 2.30 -17.11 -0.12
C GLN A 97 3.26 -17.15 1.08
N LEU A 98 3.90 -16.03 1.41
CA LEU A 98 4.77 -15.93 2.58
C LEU A 98 4.00 -16.13 3.89
N CYS A 99 2.80 -15.59 4.01
CA CYS A 99 1.92 -15.85 5.16
C CYS A 99 1.63 -17.35 5.31
N ALA A 100 1.26 -18.03 4.22
CA ALA A 100 1.00 -19.47 4.25
C ALA A 100 2.24 -20.27 4.65
N GLN A 101 3.42 -19.93 4.13
CA GLN A 101 4.70 -20.57 4.50
C GLN A 101 5.05 -20.34 5.99
N ALA A 102 4.68 -19.19 6.54
CA ALA A 102 4.86 -18.88 7.95
C ALA A 102 3.76 -19.47 8.87
N GLY A 103 2.81 -20.23 8.34
CA GLY A 103 1.67 -20.75 9.08
C GLY A 103 0.67 -19.71 9.53
N LEU A 104 0.69 -18.53 8.91
CA LEU A 104 -0.21 -17.41 9.21
C LEU A 104 -1.39 -17.40 8.23
N SER A 105 -2.59 -17.65 8.74
CA SER A 105 -3.81 -17.61 7.96
C SER A 105 -4.28 -16.17 7.78
N VAL A 106 -4.36 -15.69 6.54
CA VAL A 106 -4.85 -14.35 6.19
C VAL A 106 -5.77 -14.40 4.97
N MET A 107 -6.64 -13.41 4.85
CA MET A 107 -7.53 -13.25 3.71
C MET A 107 -7.51 -11.79 3.26
N VAL A 108 -7.52 -11.55 1.94
CA VAL A 108 -7.76 -10.20 1.40
C VAL A 108 -9.22 -9.83 1.66
N SER A 109 -9.45 -8.79 2.42
CA SER A 109 -10.78 -8.34 2.84
C SER A 109 -11.37 -7.26 1.94
N GLN A 110 -10.52 -6.52 1.18
CA GLN A 110 -10.93 -5.48 0.24
C GLN A 110 -9.87 -5.31 -0.86
N GLY A 111 -10.30 -5.03 -2.10
CA GLY A 111 -9.45 -4.66 -3.23
C GLY A 111 -9.81 -3.27 -3.76
N LEU A 112 -9.99 -3.16 -5.10
CA LEU A 112 -10.48 -1.94 -5.74
C LEU A 112 -11.82 -1.51 -5.12
N ARG A 113 -11.96 -0.21 -4.89
CA ARG A 113 -13.16 0.43 -4.37
C ARG A 113 -13.55 1.58 -5.28
N THR A 114 -14.79 1.62 -5.74
CA THR A 114 -15.31 2.76 -6.49
C THR A 114 -15.38 4.02 -5.62
N TRP A 115 -15.41 5.20 -6.24
CA TRP A 115 -15.57 6.45 -5.51
C TRP A 115 -16.88 6.49 -4.72
N ALA A 116 -17.96 5.96 -5.32
CA ALA A 116 -19.26 5.89 -4.64
C ALA A 116 -19.23 4.99 -3.39
N GLU A 117 -18.55 3.84 -3.46
CA GLU A 117 -18.34 2.96 -2.30
C GLU A 117 -17.49 3.64 -1.23
N GLN A 118 -16.47 4.40 -1.62
CA GLN A 118 -15.65 5.17 -0.70
C GLN A 118 -16.47 6.27 -0.02
N ASP A 119 -17.32 6.99 -0.76
CA ASP A 119 -18.22 8.00 -0.19
C ASP A 119 -19.26 7.38 0.76
N ALA A 120 -19.76 6.20 0.44
CA ALA A 120 -20.64 5.46 1.33
C ALA A 120 -19.94 5.07 2.66
N LEU A 121 -18.66 4.66 2.59
CA LEU A 121 -17.84 4.42 3.79
C LEU A 121 -17.60 5.72 4.58
N TYR A 122 -17.29 6.81 3.89
CA TYR A 122 -17.10 8.12 4.51
C TYR A 122 -18.36 8.61 5.23
N ALA A 123 -19.54 8.32 4.68
CA ALA A 123 -20.83 8.69 5.29
C ALA A 123 -21.11 7.96 6.61
N LYS A 124 -20.53 6.75 6.83
CA LYS A 124 -20.75 6.00 8.08
C LYS A 124 -20.28 6.79 9.29
N GLY A 125 -21.12 6.83 10.30
CA GLY A 125 -20.89 7.60 11.53
C GLY A 125 -21.09 9.11 11.39
N ARG A 126 -21.28 9.65 10.16
CA ARG A 126 -21.53 11.07 9.89
C ARG A 126 -22.96 11.33 9.45
N THR A 127 -23.33 10.89 8.27
CA THR A 127 -24.66 11.09 7.65
C THR A 127 -25.40 9.78 7.44
N ALA A 128 -24.71 8.64 7.40
CA ALA A 128 -25.29 7.30 7.33
C ALA A 128 -25.28 6.63 8.73
N PRO A 129 -26.41 6.00 9.17
CA PRO A 129 -26.49 5.31 10.45
C PRO A 129 -25.53 4.11 10.57
N PRO A 130 -25.14 3.79 11.82
CA PRO A 130 -25.39 4.51 13.06
C PRO A 130 -24.53 5.79 13.14
N ILE A 131 -25.12 6.91 13.57
CA ILE A 131 -24.44 8.19 13.67
C ILE A 131 -23.56 8.24 14.92
N GLY A 132 -22.39 8.90 14.82
CA GLY A 132 -21.49 9.16 15.93
C GLY A 132 -20.03 8.84 15.63
N ARG A 133 -19.09 9.52 16.27
CA ARG A 133 -17.64 9.43 16.02
C ARG A 133 -17.09 7.99 16.10
N LYS A 134 -17.63 7.15 16.99
CA LYS A 134 -17.22 5.74 17.16
C LYS A 134 -17.55 4.86 15.93
N HIS A 135 -18.43 5.34 15.05
CA HIS A 135 -18.84 4.63 13.84
C HIS A 135 -18.17 5.16 12.56
N VAL A 136 -17.31 6.17 12.70
CA VAL A 136 -16.52 6.69 11.58
C VAL A 136 -15.42 5.70 11.23
N VAL A 137 -15.49 5.14 10.02
CA VAL A 137 -14.58 4.07 9.56
C VAL A 137 -13.47 4.56 8.65
N THR A 138 -13.58 5.75 8.07
CA THR A 138 -12.55 6.36 7.24
C THR A 138 -12.61 7.88 7.25
N LYS A 139 -11.48 8.53 6.99
CA LYS A 139 -11.40 9.98 6.77
C LYS A 139 -11.41 10.35 5.28
N ALA A 140 -11.17 9.39 4.40
CA ALA A 140 -11.06 9.58 2.97
C ALA A 140 -12.43 9.54 2.28
N LYS A 141 -12.71 10.51 1.42
CA LYS A 141 -13.83 10.53 0.47
C LYS A 141 -13.47 9.81 -0.82
N GLY A 142 -14.40 9.69 -1.75
CA GLY A 142 -14.14 9.21 -3.11
C GLY A 142 -12.97 9.94 -3.75
N GLY A 143 -12.05 9.20 -4.35
CA GLY A 143 -10.82 9.73 -4.93
C GLY A 143 -9.72 10.10 -3.93
N GLN A 144 -9.91 9.85 -2.63
CA GLN A 144 -8.93 10.15 -1.58
C GLN A 144 -8.32 8.90 -0.93
N SER A 145 -8.41 7.75 -1.60
CA SER A 145 -7.85 6.49 -1.15
C SER A 145 -7.21 5.76 -2.33
N TYR A 146 -6.05 5.15 -2.14
CA TYR A 146 -5.40 4.33 -3.17
C TYR A 146 -6.20 3.09 -3.58
N HIS A 147 -7.15 2.65 -2.76
CA HIS A 147 -8.17 1.67 -3.17
C HIS A 147 -8.98 2.12 -4.39
N ASN A 148 -9.20 3.42 -4.56
CA ASN A 148 -9.97 3.95 -5.68
C ASN A 148 -9.24 3.83 -7.03
N PHE A 149 -7.96 3.49 -6.99
CA PHE A 149 -7.07 3.41 -8.14
C PHE A 149 -6.48 2.01 -8.34
N GLY A 150 -6.90 1.03 -7.53
CA GLY A 150 -6.38 -0.34 -7.58
C GLY A 150 -4.93 -0.47 -7.07
N LEU A 151 -4.46 0.50 -6.28
CA LEU A 151 -3.09 0.56 -5.76
C LEU A 151 -3.00 0.16 -4.27
N ALA A 152 -4.12 -0.22 -3.66
CA ALA A 152 -4.19 -0.67 -2.27
C ALA A 152 -5.15 -1.84 -2.12
N PHE A 153 -4.92 -2.64 -1.07
CA PHE A 153 -5.83 -3.69 -0.62
C PHE A 153 -5.79 -3.80 0.90
N ASP A 154 -6.89 -4.29 1.46
CA ASP A 154 -6.95 -4.63 2.88
C ASP A 154 -6.90 -6.14 3.07
N PHE A 155 -6.28 -6.58 4.15
CA PHE A 155 -6.25 -7.97 4.59
C PHE A 155 -6.85 -8.11 6.00
N VAL A 156 -7.09 -9.33 6.41
CA VAL A 156 -7.46 -9.67 7.78
C VAL A 156 -6.78 -10.98 8.18
N VAL A 157 -6.36 -11.05 9.43
CA VAL A 157 -5.87 -12.30 10.05
C VAL A 157 -7.06 -13.19 10.33
N LEU A 158 -6.91 -14.50 10.08
CA LEU A 158 -7.93 -15.50 10.38
C LEU A 158 -7.55 -16.27 11.65
N ASP A 159 -8.56 -16.56 12.48
CA ASP A 159 -8.40 -17.44 13.63
C ASP A 159 -8.27 -18.93 13.21
N ALA A 160 -8.13 -19.81 14.19
CA ALA A 160 -7.95 -21.24 13.98
C ALA A 160 -9.13 -21.95 13.27
N VAL A 161 -10.31 -21.31 13.24
CA VAL A 161 -11.51 -21.81 12.54
C VAL A 161 -11.78 -21.07 11.22
N GLY A 162 -10.84 -20.23 10.78
CA GLY A 162 -10.93 -19.49 9.52
C GLY A 162 -11.82 -18.26 9.56
N LYS A 163 -12.20 -17.79 10.75
CA LYS A 163 -12.99 -16.56 10.93
C LYS A 163 -12.05 -15.34 11.04
N ALA A 164 -12.50 -14.20 10.50
CA ALA A 164 -11.76 -12.95 10.58
C ALA A 164 -11.58 -12.49 12.04
N ASP A 165 -10.33 -12.33 12.46
CA ASP A 165 -9.94 -11.77 13.76
C ASP A 165 -9.51 -10.31 13.58
N TRP A 166 -10.37 -9.40 13.99
CA TRP A 166 -10.13 -7.96 13.95
C TRP A 166 -9.43 -7.41 15.21
N ASN A 167 -9.03 -8.28 16.14
CA ASN A 167 -8.26 -7.87 17.31
C ASN A 167 -6.81 -7.53 16.89
N THR A 168 -6.51 -6.25 16.76
CA THR A 168 -5.18 -5.77 16.36
C THR A 168 -4.08 -6.03 17.39
N ALA A 169 -4.42 -6.49 18.60
CA ALA A 169 -3.43 -6.99 19.57
C ALA A 169 -2.96 -8.42 19.25
N HIS A 170 -3.62 -9.13 18.33
CA HIS A 170 -3.17 -10.45 17.88
C HIS A 170 -1.82 -10.32 17.15
N PRO A 171 -0.78 -11.10 17.55
CA PRO A 171 0.58 -10.97 17.01
C PRO A 171 0.66 -11.20 15.49
N GLY A 172 -0.30 -11.91 14.91
CA GLY A 172 -0.42 -12.14 13.48
C GLY A 172 -0.49 -10.86 12.63
N TRP A 173 -1.03 -9.76 13.15
CA TRP A 173 -1.05 -8.49 12.44
C TRP A 173 0.36 -7.94 12.19
N GLY A 174 1.20 -7.93 13.23
CA GLY A 174 2.59 -7.48 13.11
C GLY A 174 3.42 -8.41 12.21
N ALA A 175 3.21 -9.72 12.32
CA ALA A 175 3.86 -10.71 11.46
C ALA A 175 3.46 -10.52 9.98
N ALA A 176 2.16 -10.38 9.69
CA ALA A 176 1.67 -10.08 8.34
C ALA A 176 2.24 -8.77 7.81
N GLY A 177 2.26 -7.70 8.63
CA GLY A 177 2.86 -6.42 8.26
C GLY A 177 4.32 -6.57 7.84
N ALA A 178 5.12 -7.32 8.58
CA ALA A 178 6.52 -7.58 8.25
C ALA A 178 6.67 -8.33 6.92
N LEU A 179 5.85 -9.35 6.67
CA LEU A 179 5.85 -10.11 5.42
C LEU A 179 5.42 -9.25 4.22
N GLY A 180 4.40 -8.38 4.39
CA GLY A 180 4.00 -7.45 3.33
C GLY A 180 5.10 -6.46 2.96
N ARG A 181 5.80 -5.90 3.96
CA ARG A 181 6.97 -5.04 3.70
C ARG A 181 8.09 -5.77 2.97
N SER A 182 8.33 -7.03 3.25
CA SER A 182 9.39 -7.80 2.60
C SER A 182 9.18 -7.99 1.09
N VAL A 183 7.92 -7.88 0.62
CA VAL A 183 7.58 -7.90 -0.80
C VAL A 183 7.39 -6.49 -1.38
N GLY A 184 7.80 -5.44 -0.66
CA GLY A 184 7.79 -4.05 -1.11
C GLY A 184 6.41 -3.37 -1.04
N LEU A 185 5.51 -3.84 -0.17
CA LEU A 185 4.27 -3.14 0.16
C LEU A 185 4.52 -2.16 1.31
N GLU A 186 3.85 -1.02 1.28
CA GLU A 186 3.73 -0.10 2.41
C GLU A 186 2.57 -0.56 3.29
N TRP A 187 2.80 -0.62 4.60
CA TRP A 187 1.81 -1.09 5.57
C TRP A 187 1.25 0.05 6.42
N GLY A 188 -0.06 0.21 6.43
CA GLY A 188 -0.74 1.22 7.25
C GLY A 188 -0.59 1.03 8.77
N GLY A 189 -0.17 -0.15 9.22
CA GLY A 189 0.20 -0.39 10.62
C GLY A 189 1.47 0.34 11.08
N ASP A 190 2.31 0.82 10.14
CA ASP A 190 3.50 1.61 10.42
C ASP A 190 3.21 3.11 10.55
N TRP A 191 2.04 3.58 10.11
CA TRP A 191 1.70 5.01 10.17
C TRP A 191 1.62 5.55 11.61
N THR A 192 2.16 6.72 11.82
CA THR A 192 2.29 7.28 13.19
C THR A 192 1.04 8.00 13.69
N GLY A 193 0.26 8.61 12.81
CA GLY A 193 -0.91 9.40 13.20
C GLY A 193 -2.18 8.57 13.33
N PHE A 194 -2.46 7.74 12.36
CA PHE A 194 -3.61 6.84 12.31
C PHE A 194 -3.14 5.50 11.77
N LYS A 195 -3.09 4.49 12.61
CA LYS A 195 -2.71 3.13 12.21
C LYS A 195 -3.88 2.46 11.50
N ASP A 196 -3.65 2.05 10.26
CA ASP A 196 -4.59 1.25 9.48
C ASP A 196 -4.04 -0.17 9.31
N TRP A 197 -4.27 -1.01 10.30
CA TRP A 197 -3.71 -2.36 10.38
C TRP A 197 -4.04 -3.26 9.20
N PRO A 198 -5.25 -3.22 8.61
CA PRO A 198 -5.58 -4.00 7.44
C PRO A 198 -4.87 -3.56 6.16
N HIS A 199 -4.46 -2.29 6.07
CA HIS A 199 -4.13 -1.63 4.82
C HIS A 199 -2.72 -1.93 4.32
N PHE A 200 -2.64 -2.35 3.06
CA PHE A 200 -1.42 -2.35 2.27
C PHE A 200 -1.59 -1.53 0.99
N GLN A 201 -0.54 -0.83 0.60
CA GLN A 201 -0.50 -0.11 -0.68
C GLN A 201 0.85 -0.26 -1.38
N TYR A 202 0.84 -0.05 -2.70
CA TYR A 202 2.01 0.16 -3.53
C TYR A 202 1.65 1.16 -4.62
N THR A 203 2.22 2.34 -4.54
CA THR A 203 1.81 3.48 -5.39
C THR A 203 2.66 3.66 -6.64
N GLY A 204 3.80 2.94 -6.74
CA GLY A 204 4.78 3.17 -7.80
C GLY A 204 5.31 4.62 -7.81
N GLY A 205 5.15 5.34 -6.70
CA GLY A 205 5.54 6.74 -6.55
C GLY A 205 4.49 7.76 -6.99
N LEU A 206 3.28 7.33 -7.37
CA LEU A 206 2.17 8.24 -7.65
C LEU A 206 1.55 8.75 -6.34
N SER A 207 1.39 10.06 -6.25
CA SER A 207 0.57 10.70 -5.22
C SER A 207 -0.93 10.55 -5.55
N LEU A 208 -1.79 10.71 -4.53
CA LEU A 208 -3.25 10.74 -4.73
C LEU A 208 -3.69 11.87 -5.67
N ALA A 209 -2.96 12.98 -5.71
CA ALA A 209 -3.26 14.08 -6.64
C ALA A 209 -3.01 13.67 -8.10
N GLU A 210 -1.90 12.99 -8.37
CA GLU A 210 -1.59 12.45 -9.70
C GLU A 210 -2.57 11.35 -10.09
N CYS A 211 -2.90 10.44 -9.17
CA CYS A 211 -3.93 9.43 -9.42
C CYS A 211 -5.26 10.06 -9.84
N ARG A 212 -5.73 11.09 -9.14
CA ARG A 212 -6.96 11.83 -9.49
C ARG A 212 -6.87 12.52 -10.85
N SER A 213 -5.71 13.07 -11.18
CA SER A 213 -5.50 13.74 -12.48
C SER A 213 -5.52 12.76 -13.65
N LEU A 214 -5.01 11.56 -13.45
CA LEU A 214 -4.95 10.52 -14.49
C LEU A 214 -6.25 9.70 -14.58
N PHE A 215 -7.00 9.58 -13.50
CA PHE A 215 -8.19 8.73 -13.41
C PHE A 215 -9.26 8.99 -14.50
N PRO A 216 -9.56 10.25 -14.92
CA PRO A 216 -10.52 10.49 -16.00
C PRO A 216 -10.14 9.85 -17.35
N GLN A 217 -8.87 9.50 -17.54
CA GLN A 217 -8.37 8.83 -18.74
C GLN A 217 -8.50 7.29 -18.64
N GLY A 218 -8.98 6.79 -17.51
CA GLY A 218 -9.14 5.36 -17.20
C GLY A 218 -8.03 4.78 -16.35
N LEU A 219 -8.32 3.67 -15.66
CA LEU A 219 -7.35 2.99 -14.80
C LEU A 219 -6.15 2.47 -15.59
N ASP A 220 -6.34 2.02 -16.82
CA ASP A 220 -5.24 1.50 -17.65
C ASP A 220 -4.18 2.56 -17.93
N VAL A 221 -4.60 3.81 -18.18
CA VAL A 221 -3.69 4.94 -18.37
C VAL A 221 -2.96 5.29 -17.07
N LEU A 222 -3.70 5.36 -15.96
CA LEU A 222 -3.12 5.57 -14.64
C LEU A 222 -2.09 4.49 -14.31
N TRP A 223 -2.40 3.24 -14.59
CA TRP A 223 -1.56 2.10 -14.28
C TRP A 223 -0.26 2.04 -15.08
N GLN A 224 -0.20 2.63 -16.27
CA GLN A 224 1.06 2.77 -17.04
C GLN A 224 2.12 3.59 -16.30
N GLY A 225 1.73 4.46 -15.39
CA GLY A 225 2.63 5.24 -14.53
C GLY A 225 3.18 4.47 -13.31
N VAL A 226 2.63 3.30 -13.01
CA VAL A 226 3.01 2.47 -11.86
C VAL A 226 3.92 1.34 -12.32
N THR A 227 5.19 1.40 -11.96
CA THR A 227 6.20 0.38 -12.35
C THR A 227 6.89 -0.22 -11.15
#